data_3685cd4e5ca0458b3b05e4029740e45c
#
_entry.id   3685cd4e5ca0458b3b05e4029740e45c
#
_cell.length_a   1.000
_cell.length_b   1.000
_cell.length_c   1.000
_cell.angle_alpha   90.00
_cell.angle_beta   90.00
_cell.angle_gamma   90.00
#
_symmetry.space_group_name_H-M   'P 1'
#
loop_
_entity.id
_entity.type
_entity.pdbx_description
1 polymer ?
#
loop_
_entity_poly.entity_id
_entity_poly.type
_entity_poly.pdbx_seq_one_letter_code
_entity_poly.pdbx_strand_id
1 'polypeptide(L)'
;MHQVGIVGCGVIGSRLAAAFDEHERTEIRVVCDRVGSKADSMAAEYDCEGVTDVDDLVAIDAVDIVYVGVPPKHHAPVVRAALGADKHVICEKPIAETAAVGRELTALARESDRTTAINFPFRYAPGFLELRERIAAGDIGAPKRVSLRFRFPRWPREWQDVDWLAGRDQGGPLREVGSHLVFGTQELFGGVGDVTADVRFTGPEAYEESIVGTFRAGGDGARVAGDDATTTGTVDAGGAVDATAAGPIGAGGAVDVDEPVPGTIDLLCDCAGSEENSLTVEGTDGALALRAWHRLVADPGEDGERVLTEDAGETELALIDAFVTALDGGDGDLVSFGEATRVQAVVDEILGVDGV
;
A
#
# COMPACT_ATOMS: atom_id res chain seq x y z
N MET A 1 -14.57 6.67 21.24
CA MET A 1 -14.65 5.38 20.52
C MET A 1 -15.21 5.68 19.16
N HIS A 2 -14.47 5.33 18.09
CA HIS A 2 -14.87 5.58 16.71
C HIS A 2 -15.70 4.41 16.19
N GLN A 3 -16.83 4.70 15.58
CA GLN A 3 -17.75 3.71 15.04
C GLN A 3 -17.39 3.38 13.60
N VAL A 4 -17.18 2.09 13.30
CA VAL A 4 -16.65 1.61 12.03
C VAL A 4 -17.73 0.92 11.21
N GLY A 5 -17.83 1.30 9.93
CA GLY A 5 -18.55 0.57 8.90
C GLY A 5 -17.58 -0.17 7.99
N ILE A 6 -17.77 -1.47 7.79
CA ILE A 6 -16.92 -2.31 6.94
C ILE A 6 -17.64 -2.65 5.65
N VAL A 7 -17.08 -2.29 4.50
CA VAL A 7 -17.59 -2.62 3.17
C VAL A 7 -16.70 -3.69 2.53
N GLY A 8 -17.25 -4.90 2.38
CA GLY A 8 -16.57 -6.09 1.87
C GLY A 8 -16.26 -7.09 2.99
N CYS A 9 -17.05 -8.15 3.09
CA CYS A 9 -16.92 -9.22 4.08
C CYS A 9 -16.15 -10.44 3.50
N GLY A 10 -15.07 -10.15 2.74
CA GLY A 10 -14.14 -11.16 2.21
C GLY A 10 -12.96 -11.40 3.15
N VAL A 11 -11.94 -12.15 2.69
CA VAL A 11 -10.76 -12.52 3.49
C VAL A 11 -10.05 -11.29 4.07
N ILE A 12 -9.82 -10.25 3.25
CA ILE A 12 -9.14 -9.04 3.71
C ILE A 12 -10.05 -8.21 4.63
N GLY A 13 -11.35 -8.09 4.29
CA GLY A 13 -12.33 -7.45 5.18
C GLY A 13 -12.39 -8.09 6.56
N SER A 14 -12.33 -9.43 6.64
CA SER A 14 -12.30 -10.14 7.93
C SER A 14 -11.03 -9.88 8.74
N ARG A 15 -9.87 -9.73 8.09
CA ARG A 15 -8.62 -9.36 8.79
C ARG A 15 -8.70 -7.97 9.41
N LEU A 16 -9.18 -6.99 8.64
CA LEU A 16 -9.33 -5.63 9.14
C LEU A 16 -10.45 -5.54 10.18
N ALA A 17 -11.53 -6.32 10.04
CA ALA A 17 -12.56 -6.41 11.07
C ALA A 17 -11.98 -6.88 12.40
N ALA A 18 -11.17 -7.95 12.40
CA ALA A 18 -10.52 -8.43 13.61
C ALA A 18 -9.59 -7.38 14.24
N ALA A 19 -8.83 -6.63 13.43
CA ALA A 19 -7.95 -5.57 13.93
C ALA A 19 -8.75 -4.37 14.48
N PHE A 20 -9.89 -4.01 13.89
CA PHE A 20 -10.78 -3.00 14.43
C PHE A 20 -11.44 -3.42 15.73
N ASP A 21 -11.82 -4.69 15.87
CA ASP A 21 -12.42 -5.24 17.08
C ASP A 21 -11.40 -5.31 18.24
N GLU A 22 -10.14 -5.61 17.92
CA GLU A 22 -9.04 -5.64 18.89
C GLU A 22 -8.63 -4.26 19.40
N HIS A 23 -8.79 -3.22 18.57
CA HIS A 23 -8.32 -1.88 18.90
C HIS A 23 -9.23 -1.17 19.90
N GLU A 24 -8.69 -0.74 21.06
CA GLU A 24 -9.45 -0.21 22.22
C GLU A 24 -10.30 1.03 21.93
N ARG A 25 -10.04 1.76 20.83
CA ARG A 25 -10.74 3.03 20.49
C ARG A 25 -11.66 2.90 19.28
N THR A 26 -11.89 1.68 18.76
CA THR A 26 -12.81 1.44 17.65
C THR A 26 -13.89 0.43 18.03
N GLU A 27 -15.03 0.47 17.34
CA GLU A 27 -16.15 -0.46 17.51
C GLU A 27 -16.82 -0.67 16.15
N ILE A 28 -17.02 -1.92 15.74
CA ILE A 28 -17.69 -2.24 14.47
C ILE A 28 -19.18 -2.04 14.66
N ARG A 29 -19.76 -1.06 13.94
CA ARG A 29 -21.16 -0.67 14.02
C ARG A 29 -22.03 -1.36 12.98
N VAL A 30 -21.46 -1.56 11.77
CA VAL A 30 -22.19 -2.11 10.64
C VAL A 30 -21.22 -2.74 9.64
N VAL A 31 -21.64 -3.82 9.01
CA VAL A 31 -20.91 -4.46 7.92
C VAL A 31 -21.78 -4.55 6.67
N CYS A 32 -21.16 -4.40 5.50
CA CYS A 32 -21.84 -4.38 4.22
C CYS A 32 -21.18 -5.35 3.23
N ASP A 33 -21.96 -6.26 2.66
CA ASP A 33 -21.54 -7.06 1.49
C ASP A 33 -22.74 -7.31 0.58
N ARG A 34 -22.56 -7.16 -0.74
CA ARG A 34 -23.62 -7.46 -1.72
C ARG A 34 -24.20 -8.88 -1.61
N VAL A 35 -23.43 -9.80 -0.99
CA VAL A 35 -23.87 -11.15 -0.66
C VAL A 35 -24.38 -11.15 0.78
N GLY A 36 -25.70 -11.08 0.96
CA GLY A 36 -26.33 -10.95 2.28
C GLY A 36 -25.84 -11.97 3.30
N SER A 37 -25.64 -13.24 2.90
CA SER A 37 -25.11 -14.26 3.82
C SER A 37 -23.71 -13.98 4.35
N LYS A 38 -22.87 -13.23 3.61
CA LYS A 38 -21.55 -12.80 4.11
C LYS A 38 -21.70 -11.65 5.11
N ALA A 39 -22.57 -10.68 4.80
CA ALA A 39 -22.89 -9.60 5.73
C ALA A 39 -23.48 -10.14 7.03
N ASP A 40 -24.48 -11.05 6.94
CA ASP A 40 -25.11 -11.68 8.11
C ASP A 40 -24.11 -12.46 8.97
N SER A 41 -23.18 -13.20 8.33
CA SER A 41 -22.16 -13.97 9.05
C SER A 41 -21.20 -13.07 9.83
N MET A 42 -20.68 -12.02 9.21
CA MET A 42 -19.77 -11.07 9.85
C MET A 42 -20.49 -10.23 10.92
N ALA A 43 -21.75 -9.82 10.64
CA ALA A 43 -22.57 -9.10 11.60
C ALA A 43 -22.83 -9.92 12.88
N ALA A 44 -23.07 -11.22 12.74
CA ALA A 44 -23.24 -12.13 13.88
C ALA A 44 -21.94 -12.35 14.67
N GLU A 45 -20.79 -12.31 14.01
CA GLU A 45 -19.46 -12.46 14.64
C GLU A 45 -19.12 -11.27 15.53
N TYR A 46 -19.44 -10.03 15.07
CA TYR A 46 -19.11 -8.80 15.78
C TYR A 46 -20.31 -8.14 16.50
N ASP A 47 -21.45 -8.83 16.62
CA ASP A 47 -22.70 -8.31 17.24
C ASP A 47 -23.10 -6.94 16.72
N CYS A 48 -23.08 -6.77 15.39
CA CYS A 48 -23.35 -5.50 14.72
C CYS A 48 -24.45 -5.64 13.65
N GLU A 49 -24.78 -4.57 12.93
CA GLU A 49 -25.75 -4.55 11.86
C GLU A 49 -25.16 -5.09 10.54
N GLY A 50 -25.89 -5.92 9.80
CA GLY A 50 -25.54 -6.38 8.46
C GLY A 50 -26.43 -5.74 7.40
N VAL A 51 -25.82 -5.09 6.38
CA VAL A 51 -26.55 -4.49 5.25
C VAL A 51 -25.99 -4.97 3.92
N THR A 52 -26.73 -4.78 2.82
CA THR A 52 -26.29 -5.20 1.48
C THR A 52 -26.05 -4.03 0.52
N ASP A 53 -26.40 -2.82 0.93
CA ASP A 53 -26.21 -1.60 0.16
C ASP A 53 -25.28 -0.65 0.91
N VAL A 54 -24.32 -0.07 0.19
CA VAL A 54 -23.37 0.90 0.74
C VAL A 54 -24.07 2.18 1.18
N ASP A 55 -25.13 2.59 0.43
CA ASP A 55 -25.89 3.79 0.77
C ASP A 55 -26.60 3.63 2.14
N ASP A 56 -27.07 2.43 2.48
CA ASP A 56 -27.62 2.14 3.81
C ASP A 56 -26.55 2.26 4.91
N LEU A 57 -25.34 1.79 4.66
CA LEU A 57 -24.23 1.88 5.62
C LEU A 57 -23.83 3.34 5.87
N VAL A 58 -23.59 4.12 4.80
CA VAL A 58 -23.09 5.50 4.94
C VAL A 58 -24.15 6.45 5.48
N ALA A 59 -25.45 6.09 5.37
CA ALA A 59 -26.57 6.83 5.92
C ALA A 59 -26.68 6.70 7.46
N ILE A 60 -25.94 5.79 8.09
CA ILE A 60 -25.92 5.65 9.56
C ILE A 60 -25.09 6.79 10.13
N ASP A 61 -25.75 7.75 10.78
CA ASP A 61 -25.10 8.94 11.35
C ASP A 61 -23.99 8.59 12.34
N ALA A 62 -24.16 7.48 13.08
CA ALA A 62 -23.20 7.04 14.09
C ALA A 62 -21.89 6.49 13.51
N VAL A 63 -21.82 6.12 12.23
CA VAL A 63 -20.59 5.65 11.60
C VAL A 63 -19.63 6.82 11.40
N ASP A 64 -18.40 6.71 11.91
CA ASP A 64 -17.33 7.70 11.75
C ASP A 64 -16.38 7.30 10.61
N ILE A 65 -16.01 6.03 10.55
CA ILE A 65 -14.98 5.47 9.65
C ILE A 65 -15.63 4.45 8.72
N VAL A 66 -15.36 4.53 7.43
CA VAL A 66 -15.69 3.49 6.45
C VAL A 66 -14.40 2.82 5.98
N TYR A 67 -14.30 1.52 6.23
CA TYR A 67 -13.27 0.68 5.63
C TYR A 67 -13.77 0.08 4.32
N VAL A 68 -12.95 0.16 3.26
CA VAL A 68 -13.29 -0.25 1.88
C VAL A 68 -12.43 -1.44 1.49
N GLY A 69 -12.95 -2.66 1.65
CA GLY A 69 -12.28 -3.94 1.38
C GLY A 69 -12.94 -4.76 0.26
N VAL A 70 -13.37 -4.09 -0.81
CA VAL A 70 -13.96 -4.70 -2.01
C VAL A 70 -12.93 -4.80 -3.15
N PRO A 71 -13.23 -5.50 -4.28
CA PRO A 71 -12.31 -5.48 -5.44
C PRO A 71 -12.06 -4.07 -6.01
N PRO A 72 -10.87 -3.80 -6.61
CA PRO A 72 -10.41 -2.44 -6.97
C PRO A 72 -11.39 -1.59 -7.78
N LYS A 73 -12.10 -2.15 -8.73
CA LYS A 73 -13.12 -1.41 -9.53
C LYS A 73 -14.33 -0.93 -8.73
N HIS A 74 -14.51 -1.42 -7.51
CA HIS A 74 -15.57 -1.01 -6.62
C HIS A 74 -15.09 -0.03 -5.53
N HIS A 75 -13.79 0.28 -5.45
CA HIS A 75 -13.27 1.26 -4.50
C HIS A 75 -13.87 2.65 -4.72
N ALA A 76 -13.80 3.14 -5.96
CA ALA A 76 -14.23 4.50 -6.27
C ALA A 76 -15.70 4.79 -5.94
N PRO A 77 -16.70 3.95 -6.28
CA PRO A 77 -18.07 4.17 -5.85
C PRO A 77 -18.22 4.26 -4.33
N VAL A 78 -17.58 3.35 -3.58
CA VAL A 78 -17.70 3.29 -2.11
C VAL A 78 -17.02 4.51 -1.47
N VAL A 79 -15.80 4.87 -1.90
CA VAL A 79 -15.07 6.05 -1.43
C VAL A 79 -15.87 7.34 -1.66
N ARG A 80 -16.47 7.51 -2.86
CA ARG A 80 -17.33 8.66 -3.16
C ARG A 80 -18.56 8.72 -2.25
N ALA A 81 -19.23 7.59 -2.02
CA ALA A 81 -20.38 7.52 -1.12
C ALA A 81 -19.98 7.88 0.32
N ALA A 82 -18.88 7.32 0.82
CA ALA A 82 -18.40 7.57 2.18
C ALA A 82 -17.99 9.04 2.39
N LEU A 83 -17.16 9.61 1.52
CA LEU A 83 -16.76 11.01 1.60
C LEU A 83 -17.95 11.95 1.40
N GLY A 84 -18.88 11.62 0.49
CA GLY A 84 -20.12 12.36 0.27
C GLY A 84 -21.08 12.36 1.47
N ALA A 85 -21.01 11.33 2.32
CA ALA A 85 -21.72 11.22 3.59
C ALA A 85 -20.88 11.70 4.79
N ASP A 86 -19.78 12.41 4.54
CA ASP A 86 -18.94 13.03 5.55
C ASP A 86 -18.25 12.04 6.50
N LYS A 87 -17.85 10.85 5.96
CA LYS A 87 -17.16 9.79 6.71
C LYS A 87 -15.66 9.79 6.44
N HIS A 88 -14.84 9.41 7.42
CA HIS A 88 -13.43 9.11 7.25
C HIS A 88 -13.27 7.78 6.50
N VAL A 89 -12.18 7.60 5.72
CA VAL A 89 -12.04 6.44 4.83
C VAL A 89 -10.68 5.77 4.96
N ILE A 90 -10.68 4.46 5.21
CA ILE A 90 -9.54 3.59 4.95
C ILE A 90 -9.88 2.71 3.76
N CYS A 91 -9.09 2.75 2.69
CA CYS A 91 -9.33 1.97 1.49
C CYS A 91 -8.19 0.96 1.24
N GLU A 92 -8.55 -0.20 0.71
CA GLU A 92 -7.57 -1.20 0.26
C GLU A 92 -6.79 -0.73 -0.97
N LYS A 93 -5.61 -1.32 -1.13
CA LYS A 93 -4.78 -1.18 -2.31
C LYS A 93 -5.26 -2.14 -3.44
N PRO A 94 -5.01 -1.79 -4.71
CA PRO A 94 -4.62 -0.48 -5.20
C PRO A 94 -5.77 0.52 -4.99
N ILE A 95 -5.46 1.82 -5.00
CA ILE A 95 -6.49 2.85 -4.77
C ILE A 95 -7.70 2.74 -5.71
N ALA A 96 -7.47 2.33 -6.95
CA ALA A 96 -8.48 2.10 -7.97
C ALA A 96 -7.92 1.18 -9.07
N GLU A 97 -8.73 0.85 -10.07
CA GLU A 97 -8.32 0.08 -11.25
C GLU A 97 -7.34 0.81 -12.16
N THR A 98 -7.33 2.15 -12.14
CA THR A 98 -6.41 3.00 -12.91
C THR A 98 -5.95 4.22 -12.14
N ALA A 99 -4.80 4.78 -12.53
CA ALA A 99 -4.29 6.03 -11.97
C ALA A 99 -5.20 7.23 -12.28
N ALA A 100 -5.93 7.21 -13.39
CA ALA A 100 -6.90 8.27 -13.71
C ALA A 100 -7.99 8.34 -12.64
N VAL A 101 -8.60 7.21 -12.28
CA VAL A 101 -9.58 7.14 -11.19
C VAL A 101 -8.92 7.46 -9.84
N GLY A 102 -7.70 7.01 -9.60
CA GLY A 102 -6.93 7.37 -8.40
C GLY A 102 -6.74 8.88 -8.25
N ARG A 103 -6.44 9.61 -9.34
CA ARG A 103 -6.35 11.09 -9.33
C ARG A 103 -7.68 11.76 -8.96
N GLU A 104 -8.81 11.25 -9.47
CA GLU A 104 -10.13 11.76 -9.09
C GLU A 104 -10.40 11.56 -7.59
N LEU A 105 -10.10 10.38 -7.05
CA LEU A 105 -10.27 10.09 -5.62
C LEU A 105 -9.33 10.94 -4.75
N THR A 106 -8.09 11.16 -5.22
CA THR A 106 -7.13 12.04 -4.54
C THR A 106 -7.63 13.49 -4.48
N ALA A 107 -8.22 13.98 -5.58
CA ALA A 107 -8.80 15.33 -5.60
C ALA A 107 -9.99 15.42 -4.63
N LEU A 108 -10.89 14.42 -4.65
CA LEU A 108 -12.04 14.37 -3.75
C LEU A 108 -11.62 14.32 -2.27
N ALA A 109 -10.58 13.55 -1.94
CA ALA A 109 -10.03 13.48 -0.58
C ALA A 109 -9.44 14.84 -0.13
N ARG A 110 -8.77 15.56 -1.03
CA ARG A 110 -8.23 16.91 -0.74
C ARG A 110 -9.32 17.99 -0.54
N GLU A 111 -10.47 17.83 -1.19
CA GLU A 111 -11.62 18.71 -1.04
C GLU A 111 -12.44 18.40 0.23
N SER A 112 -12.20 17.25 0.82
CA SER A 112 -12.88 16.79 2.03
C SER A 112 -12.07 17.15 3.29
N ASP A 113 -12.77 17.50 4.37
CA ASP A 113 -12.17 17.65 5.70
C ASP A 113 -11.98 16.31 6.42
N ARG A 114 -12.16 15.18 5.71
CA ARG A 114 -12.08 13.84 6.28
C ARG A 114 -10.70 13.24 6.13
N THR A 115 -10.27 12.50 7.13
CA THR A 115 -9.04 11.72 7.09
C THR A 115 -9.22 10.55 6.13
N THR A 116 -8.25 10.35 5.23
CA THR A 116 -8.24 9.25 4.28
C THR A 116 -6.91 8.51 4.31
N ALA A 117 -6.92 7.18 4.17
CA ALA A 117 -5.72 6.38 4.10
C ALA A 117 -5.88 5.19 3.15
N ILE A 118 -4.76 4.71 2.59
CA ILE A 118 -4.68 3.44 1.86
C ILE A 118 -3.93 2.41 2.69
N ASN A 119 -4.43 1.18 2.71
CA ASN A 119 -3.78 0.07 3.39
C ASN A 119 -2.58 -0.46 2.58
N PHE A 120 -1.40 0.13 2.80
CA PHE A 120 -0.12 -0.43 2.36
C PHE A 120 0.67 -0.94 3.56
N PRO A 121 0.65 -2.26 3.85
CA PRO A 121 1.26 -2.84 5.06
C PRO A 121 2.75 -2.52 5.24
N PHE A 122 3.51 -2.28 4.15
CA PHE A 122 4.94 -1.94 4.25
C PHE A 122 5.20 -0.68 5.08
N ARG A 123 4.29 0.29 5.10
CA ARG A 123 4.41 1.47 5.96
C ARG A 123 4.64 1.11 7.44
N TYR A 124 4.12 -0.05 7.86
CA TYR A 124 4.11 -0.51 9.26
C TYR A 124 4.92 -1.79 9.48
N ALA A 125 5.41 -2.44 8.42
CA ALA A 125 6.11 -3.72 8.53
C ALA A 125 7.51 -3.56 9.13
N PRO A 126 7.85 -4.23 10.27
CA PRO A 126 9.15 -4.08 10.94
C PRO A 126 10.34 -4.31 10.02
N GLY A 127 10.29 -5.32 9.16
CA GLY A 127 11.36 -5.61 8.20
C GLY A 127 11.57 -4.50 7.18
N PHE A 128 10.50 -3.83 6.73
CA PHE A 128 10.61 -2.70 5.81
C PHE A 128 11.10 -1.44 6.53
N LEU A 129 10.64 -1.18 7.75
CA LEU A 129 11.09 -0.04 8.56
C LEU A 129 12.60 -0.16 8.84
N GLU A 130 13.07 -1.34 9.24
CA GLU A 130 14.50 -1.59 9.45
C GLU A 130 15.31 -1.46 8.16
N LEU A 131 14.80 -1.94 7.01
CA LEU A 131 15.43 -1.73 5.69
C LEU A 131 15.65 -0.24 5.42
N ARG A 132 14.61 0.59 5.60
CA ARG A 132 14.66 2.04 5.41
C ARG A 132 15.66 2.72 6.32
N GLU A 133 15.64 2.39 7.61
CA GLU A 133 16.56 2.92 8.61
C GLU A 133 18.02 2.61 8.27
N ARG A 134 18.32 1.36 7.88
CA ARG A 134 19.68 0.95 7.53
C ARG A 134 20.20 1.62 6.28
N ILE A 135 19.36 1.77 5.25
CA ILE A 135 19.75 2.50 4.04
C ILE A 135 20.01 3.98 4.38
N ALA A 136 19.14 4.60 5.17
CA ALA A 136 19.31 5.98 5.61
C ALA A 136 20.55 6.18 6.50
N ALA A 137 20.92 5.18 7.30
CA ALA A 137 22.14 5.17 8.11
C ALA A 137 23.43 4.96 7.28
N GLY A 138 23.30 4.59 6.00
CA GLY A 138 24.44 4.34 5.11
C GLY A 138 25.05 2.93 5.22
N ASP A 139 24.33 1.96 5.80
CA ASP A 139 24.83 0.59 6.02
C ASP A 139 25.30 -0.12 4.73
N ILE A 140 24.76 0.28 3.56
CA ILE A 140 25.15 -0.25 2.24
C ILE A 140 25.98 0.74 1.42
N GLY A 141 26.38 1.88 1.98
CA GLY A 141 27.00 2.99 1.23
C GLY A 141 26.01 3.65 0.27
N ALA A 142 26.50 4.20 -0.85
CA ALA A 142 25.63 4.83 -1.84
C ALA A 142 24.81 3.78 -2.61
N PRO A 143 23.46 3.89 -2.66
CA PRO A 143 22.61 2.98 -3.44
C PRO A 143 23.00 2.99 -4.93
N LYS A 144 23.09 1.82 -5.55
CA LYS A 144 23.50 1.63 -6.95
C LYS A 144 22.46 0.92 -7.80
N ARG A 145 21.61 0.08 -7.19
CA ARG A 145 20.56 -0.65 -7.89
C ARG A 145 19.43 -1.00 -6.95
N VAL A 146 18.20 -0.99 -7.50
CA VAL A 146 17.01 -1.60 -6.90
C VAL A 146 16.58 -2.76 -7.78
N SER A 147 16.23 -3.91 -7.18
CA SER A 147 15.71 -5.08 -7.91
C SER A 147 14.40 -5.52 -7.27
N LEU A 148 13.33 -5.52 -8.07
CA LEU A 148 12.01 -6.04 -7.69
C LEU A 148 11.82 -7.38 -8.39
N ARG A 149 11.63 -8.44 -7.61
CA ARG A 149 11.46 -9.79 -8.14
C ARG A 149 10.31 -10.50 -7.49
N PHE A 150 9.44 -11.10 -8.31
CA PHE A 150 8.34 -11.93 -7.85
C PHE A 150 8.08 -13.08 -8.79
N ARG A 151 7.89 -14.28 -8.20
CA ARG A 151 7.63 -15.53 -8.88
C ARG A 151 6.48 -16.26 -8.21
N PHE A 152 5.58 -16.75 -9.03
CA PHE A 152 4.42 -17.51 -8.59
C PHE A 152 4.37 -18.84 -9.34
N PRO A 153 4.49 -19.99 -8.65
CA PRO A 153 4.31 -21.30 -9.27
C PRO A 153 2.93 -21.46 -9.91
N ARG A 154 1.96 -20.72 -9.40
CA ARG A 154 0.58 -20.66 -9.91
C ARG A 154 -0.02 -19.28 -9.59
N TRP A 155 -0.77 -18.72 -10.55
CA TRP A 155 -1.57 -17.53 -10.36
C TRP A 155 -3.04 -17.75 -10.81
N PRO A 156 -4.09 -17.30 -10.08
CA PRO A 156 -4.02 -16.85 -8.69
C PRO A 156 -3.49 -17.93 -7.75
N ARG A 157 -3.02 -17.54 -6.56
CA ARG A 157 -2.52 -18.47 -5.54
C ARG A 157 -3.65 -19.40 -5.06
N GLU A 158 -3.34 -20.61 -4.61
CA GLU A 158 -4.35 -21.62 -4.23
C GLU A 158 -5.34 -21.15 -3.15
N TRP A 159 -4.89 -20.26 -2.26
CA TRP A 159 -5.73 -19.72 -1.19
C TRP A 159 -6.60 -18.52 -1.62
N GLN A 160 -6.37 -17.97 -2.81
CA GLN A 160 -7.11 -16.84 -3.39
C GLN A 160 -8.28 -17.36 -4.24
N ASP A 161 -9.39 -17.68 -3.59
CA ASP A 161 -10.61 -18.19 -4.25
C ASP A 161 -11.49 -17.04 -4.75
N VAL A 162 -10.96 -16.23 -5.69
CA VAL A 162 -11.67 -15.11 -6.31
C VAL A 162 -11.26 -14.95 -7.78
N ASP A 163 -12.25 -14.95 -8.69
CA ASP A 163 -12.04 -14.97 -10.14
C ASP A 163 -11.41 -13.68 -10.68
N TRP A 164 -11.68 -12.53 -10.07
CA TRP A 164 -11.20 -11.23 -10.57
C TRP A 164 -9.68 -11.09 -10.57
N LEU A 165 -8.97 -11.83 -9.74
CA LEU A 165 -7.50 -11.84 -9.71
C LEU A 165 -6.86 -12.39 -10.98
N ALA A 166 -7.57 -13.24 -11.72
CA ALA A 166 -7.12 -13.74 -13.00
C ALA A 166 -7.40 -12.77 -14.17
N GLY A 167 -8.19 -11.72 -13.94
CA GLY A 167 -8.56 -10.73 -14.94
C GLY A 167 -7.53 -9.62 -15.10
N ARG A 168 -7.37 -9.12 -16.33
CA ARG A 168 -6.46 -8.03 -16.69
C ARG A 168 -6.92 -6.65 -16.23
N ASP A 169 -8.24 -6.44 -16.11
CA ASP A 169 -8.87 -5.15 -15.86
C ASP A 169 -8.60 -4.59 -14.45
N GLN A 170 -8.49 -5.45 -13.46
CA GLN A 170 -8.31 -5.05 -12.06
C GLN A 170 -7.45 -6.00 -11.23
N GLY A 171 -7.16 -7.21 -11.76
CA GLY A 171 -6.35 -8.24 -11.11
C GLY A 171 -4.92 -8.26 -11.62
N GLY A 172 -4.29 -9.42 -11.51
CA GLY A 172 -2.92 -9.69 -11.92
C GLY A 172 -1.89 -9.54 -10.81
N PRO A 173 -0.76 -10.27 -10.94
CA PRO A 173 0.28 -10.30 -9.91
C PRO A 173 1.00 -8.96 -9.71
N LEU A 174 1.07 -8.11 -10.74
CA LEU A 174 1.67 -6.79 -10.59
C LEU A 174 0.82 -5.87 -9.70
N ARG A 175 -0.50 -5.83 -9.93
CA ARG A 175 -1.40 -5.02 -9.08
C ARG A 175 -1.50 -5.58 -7.66
N GLU A 176 -1.55 -6.91 -7.54
CA GLU A 176 -1.75 -7.56 -6.24
C GLU A 176 -0.48 -7.59 -5.38
N VAL A 177 0.68 -7.88 -5.97
CA VAL A 177 1.96 -8.04 -5.27
C VAL A 177 2.95 -6.95 -5.64
N GLY A 178 3.15 -6.69 -6.93
CA GLY A 178 4.14 -5.73 -7.41
C GLY A 178 3.88 -4.32 -6.91
N SER A 179 2.62 -3.92 -6.72
CA SER A 179 2.25 -2.62 -6.16
C SER A 179 2.88 -2.37 -4.78
N HIS A 180 3.01 -3.39 -3.93
CA HIS A 180 3.69 -3.25 -2.63
C HIS A 180 5.19 -2.98 -2.81
N LEU A 181 5.86 -3.66 -3.76
CA LEU A 181 7.28 -3.45 -4.01
C LEU A 181 7.56 -2.09 -4.66
N VAL A 182 6.66 -1.64 -5.57
CA VAL A 182 6.70 -0.28 -6.13
C VAL A 182 6.51 0.75 -5.02
N PHE A 183 5.51 0.56 -4.15
CA PHE A 183 5.29 1.41 -2.97
C PHE A 183 6.54 1.48 -2.09
N GLY A 184 7.12 0.32 -1.72
CA GLY A 184 8.35 0.27 -0.93
C GLY A 184 9.52 1.02 -1.59
N THR A 185 9.64 0.93 -2.93
CA THR A 185 10.66 1.68 -3.67
C THR A 185 10.42 3.19 -3.61
N GLN A 186 9.16 3.63 -3.73
CA GLN A 186 8.80 5.04 -3.58
C GLN A 186 9.08 5.58 -2.18
N GLU A 187 8.79 4.78 -1.15
CA GLU A 187 9.11 5.12 0.24
C GLU A 187 10.61 5.29 0.47
N LEU A 188 11.42 4.43 -0.14
CA LEU A 188 12.88 4.48 0.01
C LEU A 188 13.51 5.67 -0.72
N PHE A 189 13.01 6.02 -1.92
CA PHE A 189 13.70 6.94 -2.83
C PHE A 189 12.86 8.14 -3.29
N GLY A 190 11.62 8.28 -2.80
CA GLY A 190 10.76 9.44 -3.12
C GLY A 190 9.95 9.31 -4.40
N GLY A 191 10.19 8.32 -5.24
CA GLY A 191 9.40 8.08 -6.46
C GLY A 191 9.99 7.01 -7.36
N VAL A 192 9.19 6.60 -8.37
CA VAL A 192 9.58 5.67 -9.44
C VAL A 192 9.11 6.26 -10.77
N GLY A 193 9.98 6.28 -11.77
CA GLY A 193 9.66 6.77 -13.12
C GLY A 193 10.60 6.20 -14.18
N ASP A 194 10.56 6.75 -15.40
CA ASP A 194 11.33 6.28 -16.56
C ASP A 194 11.18 4.77 -16.79
N VAL A 195 9.94 4.29 -16.74
CA VAL A 195 9.62 2.87 -16.80
C VAL A 195 9.68 2.36 -18.25
N THR A 196 10.30 1.22 -18.45
CA THR A 196 10.25 0.47 -19.72
C THR A 196 10.11 -1.02 -19.39
N ALA A 197 9.06 -1.66 -19.92
CA ALA A 197 8.80 -3.05 -19.64
C ALA A 197 8.33 -3.82 -20.90
N ASP A 198 8.72 -5.09 -20.97
CA ASP A 198 8.14 -6.10 -21.86
C ASP A 198 7.18 -6.94 -21.01
N VAL A 199 5.89 -6.92 -21.35
CA VAL A 199 4.83 -7.60 -20.61
C VAL A 199 4.18 -8.65 -21.50
N ARG A 200 4.14 -9.89 -21.03
CA ARG A 200 3.40 -10.98 -21.67
C ARG A 200 2.20 -11.35 -20.82
N PHE A 201 1.06 -11.47 -21.46
CA PHE A 201 -0.20 -11.89 -20.83
C PHE A 201 -0.53 -13.32 -21.18
N THR A 202 -1.19 -14.06 -20.29
CA THR A 202 -1.68 -15.42 -20.54
C THR A 202 -2.83 -15.45 -21.55
N GLY A 203 -3.49 -14.30 -21.76
CA GLY A 203 -4.58 -14.12 -22.73
C GLY A 203 -5.01 -12.67 -22.84
N PRO A 204 -5.94 -12.31 -23.77
CA PRO A 204 -6.34 -10.94 -24.02
C PRO A 204 -6.93 -10.22 -22.80
N GLU A 205 -7.71 -10.95 -21.99
CA GLU A 205 -8.40 -10.45 -20.79
C GLU A 205 -7.82 -11.04 -19.49
N ALA A 206 -6.64 -11.70 -19.58
CA ALA A 206 -6.04 -12.42 -18.47
C ALA A 206 -4.80 -11.69 -17.92
N TYR A 207 -4.35 -12.14 -16.76
CA TYR A 207 -3.21 -11.57 -16.04
C TYR A 207 -1.89 -11.67 -16.81
N GLU A 208 -0.91 -10.90 -16.40
CA GLU A 208 0.46 -10.93 -16.89
C GLU A 208 1.20 -12.20 -16.43
N GLU A 209 1.69 -12.98 -17.43
CA GLU A 209 2.49 -14.19 -17.22
C GLU A 209 3.94 -13.82 -16.86
N SER A 210 4.48 -12.80 -17.53
CA SER A 210 5.83 -12.34 -17.26
C SER A 210 5.99 -10.84 -17.52
N ILE A 211 6.86 -10.22 -16.72
CA ILE A 211 7.31 -8.85 -16.89
C ILE A 211 8.82 -8.82 -16.75
N VAL A 212 9.50 -8.19 -17.71
CA VAL A 212 10.91 -7.83 -17.62
C VAL A 212 11.03 -6.36 -17.94
N GLY A 213 11.53 -5.56 -16.99
CA GLY A 213 11.57 -4.13 -17.18
C GLY A 213 12.65 -3.43 -16.37
N THR A 214 12.79 -2.14 -16.64
CA THR A 214 13.69 -1.22 -15.93
C THR A 214 12.93 0.04 -15.54
N PHE A 215 13.42 0.71 -14.51
CA PHE A 215 12.89 1.97 -14.01
C PHE A 215 14.00 2.83 -13.38
N ARG A 216 13.66 4.05 -12.96
CA ARG A 216 14.48 4.91 -12.12
C ARG A 216 13.78 5.16 -10.79
N ALA A 217 14.52 5.03 -9.68
CA ALA A 217 14.03 5.36 -8.34
C ALA A 217 14.69 6.64 -7.84
N GLY A 218 13.90 7.60 -7.35
CA GLY A 218 14.38 8.93 -6.94
C GLY A 218 14.52 9.94 -8.09
N GLY A 219 14.86 11.19 -7.75
CA GLY A 219 15.07 12.29 -8.70
C GLY A 219 13.78 13.03 -9.11
N ASP A 220 13.95 14.17 -9.80
CA ASP A 220 12.83 15.05 -10.21
C ASP A 220 11.90 14.44 -11.27
N GLY A 221 12.32 13.43 -12.01
CA GLY A 221 11.54 12.71 -13.01
C GLY A 221 10.43 11.81 -12.42
N ALA A 222 10.52 11.52 -11.13
CA ALA A 222 9.53 10.71 -10.40
C ALA A 222 8.28 11.52 -9.95
N ARG A 223 8.23 12.83 -10.24
CA ARG A 223 7.06 13.67 -9.96
C ARG A 223 6.10 13.60 -11.15
N VAL A 224 5.00 12.91 -10.96
CA VAL A 224 3.87 12.97 -11.92
C VAL A 224 3.41 14.43 -12.03
N ALA A 225 3.33 14.95 -13.26
CA ALA A 225 2.89 16.32 -13.53
C ALA A 225 1.51 16.56 -12.89
N GLY A 226 1.45 17.41 -11.87
CA GLY A 226 0.23 17.75 -11.12
C GLY A 226 0.36 17.73 -9.59
N ASP A 227 1.48 17.29 -9.04
CA ASP A 227 1.75 17.38 -7.62
C ASP A 227 2.48 18.70 -7.29
N ASP A 228 1.72 19.76 -7.04
CA ASP A 228 2.22 20.88 -6.25
C ASP A 228 2.29 20.43 -4.78
N ALA A 229 3.50 20.05 -4.37
CA ALA A 229 3.81 19.74 -3.00
C ALA A 229 3.65 20.97 -2.13
N THR A 230 2.56 21.08 -1.38
CA THR A 230 2.53 21.89 -0.15
C THR A 230 1.38 21.43 0.75
N THR A 231 1.71 20.51 1.65
CA THR A 231 1.11 20.54 2.98
C THR A 231 2.13 19.99 3.98
N THR A 232 3.27 20.66 4.09
CA THR A 232 3.95 20.75 5.38
C THR A 232 3.28 21.93 6.08
N GLY A 233 2.42 21.64 7.04
CA GLY A 233 1.97 22.64 7.99
C GLY A 233 3.17 23.14 8.78
N THR A 234 3.82 24.20 8.33
CA THR A 234 4.78 24.97 9.13
C THR A 234 4.01 25.75 10.17
N VAL A 235 3.93 25.24 11.38
CA VAL A 235 3.75 26.06 12.56
C VAL A 235 5.10 26.70 12.88
N ASP A 236 5.18 28.00 12.58
CA ASP A 236 6.31 28.84 12.91
C ASP A 236 6.40 28.98 14.45
N ALA A 237 7.40 28.37 15.06
CA ALA A 237 7.78 28.63 16.44
C ALA A 237 9.31 28.62 16.54
N GLY A 238 9.89 29.80 16.52
CA GLY A 238 11.31 30.00 16.74
C GLY A 238 11.76 29.43 18.09
N GLY A 239 12.77 28.56 18.02
CA GLY A 239 13.48 28.03 19.17
C GLY A 239 14.61 27.10 18.73
N ALA A 240 15.85 27.56 18.82
CA ALA A 240 17.03 26.75 18.61
C ALA A 240 17.03 25.58 19.59
N VAL A 241 17.11 24.33 19.10
CA VAL A 241 17.35 23.14 19.91
C VAL A 241 18.60 22.42 19.44
N ASP A 242 19.39 22.09 20.43
CA ASP A 242 20.70 21.44 20.44
C ASP A 242 20.62 20.01 19.84
N ALA A 243 21.55 19.69 18.93
CA ALA A 243 21.59 18.43 18.21
C ALA A 243 22.30 17.34 19.03
N THR A 244 21.61 16.76 20.01
CA THR A 244 22.05 15.47 20.64
C THR A 244 20.87 14.81 21.38
N ALA A 245 19.91 14.23 20.67
CA ALA A 245 19.08 13.12 21.15
C ALA A 245 18.40 12.49 19.95
N ALA A 246 18.70 11.23 19.67
CA ALA A 246 17.91 10.43 18.76
C ALA A 246 16.50 10.25 19.37
N GLY A 247 15.56 11.11 18.93
CA GLY A 247 14.14 10.97 19.18
C GLY A 247 13.51 10.06 18.12
N PRO A 248 12.29 9.55 18.35
CA PRO A 248 11.63 8.67 17.40
C PRO A 248 11.50 9.35 16.04
N ILE A 249 11.90 8.63 14.98
CA ILE A 249 11.92 9.10 13.60
C ILE A 249 10.46 9.31 13.17
N GLY A 250 9.98 10.53 13.22
CA GLY A 250 8.71 10.93 12.62
C GLY A 250 8.86 10.99 11.10
N ALA A 251 7.79 10.61 10.38
CA ALA A 251 7.56 10.70 8.94
C ALA A 251 8.85 10.58 8.11
N GLY A 252 9.27 9.34 7.80
CA GLY A 252 10.53 9.06 7.15
C GLY A 252 10.64 9.71 5.77
N GLY A 253 11.47 10.73 5.65
CA GLY A 253 11.88 11.26 4.36
C GLY A 253 12.60 10.17 3.55
N ALA A 254 12.37 10.16 2.24
CA ALA A 254 13.11 9.29 1.32
C ALA A 254 14.63 9.53 1.47
N VAL A 255 15.40 8.48 1.20
CA VAL A 255 16.87 8.58 1.16
C VAL A 255 17.25 9.56 0.05
N ASP A 256 18.00 10.59 0.42
CA ASP A 256 18.49 11.55 -0.55
C ASP A 256 19.58 10.88 -1.43
N VAL A 257 19.37 10.91 -2.74
CA VAL A 257 20.28 10.34 -3.73
C VAL A 257 20.67 11.40 -4.74
N ASP A 258 21.96 11.59 -4.98
CA ASP A 258 22.50 12.59 -5.92
C ASP A 258 21.97 12.36 -7.35
N GLU A 259 21.77 11.10 -7.74
CA GLU A 259 21.25 10.69 -9.05
C GLU A 259 20.21 9.57 -8.88
N PRO A 260 19.17 9.51 -9.77
CA PRO A 260 18.17 8.45 -9.72
C PRO A 260 18.79 7.05 -9.81
N VAL A 261 18.44 6.20 -8.86
CA VAL A 261 18.96 4.83 -8.76
C VAL A 261 18.32 3.95 -9.85
N PRO A 262 19.09 3.28 -10.72
CA PRO A 262 18.54 2.35 -11.70
C PRO A 262 17.88 1.15 -11.01
N GLY A 263 16.71 0.76 -11.52
CA GLY A 263 15.96 -0.39 -11.02
C GLY A 263 15.61 -1.39 -12.10
N THR A 264 15.32 -2.61 -11.66
CA THR A 264 14.83 -3.72 -12.49
C THR A 264 13.58 -4.33 -11.88
N ILE A 265 12.66 -4.80 -12.75
CA ILE A 265 11.48 -5.56 -12.38
C ILE A 265 11.47 -6.87 -13.14
N ASP A 266 11.32 -7.99 -12.43
CA ASP A 266 11.26 -9.37 -12.95
C ASP A 266 10.08 -10.09 -12.31
N LEU A 267 9.03 -10.34 -13.10
CA LEU A 267 7.87 -11.13 -12.71
C LEU A 267 7.77 -12.38 -13.59
N LEU A 268 7.47 -13.50 -12.98
CA LEU A 268 7.16 -14.74 -13.69
C LEU A 268 6.09 -15.53 -12.94
N CYS A 269 4.99 -15.85 -13.65
CA CYS A 269 3.92 -16.72 -13.16
C CYS A 269 3.99 -18.11 -13.80
N ASP A 270 3.24 -19.04 -13.22
CA ASP A 270 3.07 -20.42 -13.70
C ASP A 270 4.41 -21.12 -13.97
N CYS A 271 5.39 -20.85 -13.09
CA CYS A 271 6.76 -21.32 -13.22
C CYS A 271 7.09 -22.41 -12.18
N ALA A 272 8.17 -23.17 -12.45
CA ALA A 272 8.67 -24.11 -11.47
C ALA A 272 9.34 -23.43 -10.28
N GLY A 273 9.21 -24.00 -9.09
CA GLY A 273 9.86 -23.52 -7.87
C GLY A 273 8.87 -23.15 -6.77
N SER A 274 9.32 -22.36 -5.82
CA SER A 274 8.50 -21.78 -4.74
C SER A 274 8.08 -20.35 -5.07
N GLU A 275 7.05 -19.86 -4.38
CA GLU A 275 6.72 -18.42 -4.40
C GLU A 275 7.91 -17.60 -3.90
N GLU A 276 8.21 -16.52 -4.60
CA GLU A 276 9.26 -15.56 -4.26
C GLU A 276 8.72 -14.15 -4.48
N ASN A 277 8.95 -13.28 -3.49
CA ASN A 277 8.83 -11.84 -3.65
C ASN A 277 9.99 -11.18 -2.91
N SER A 278 10.63 -10.21 -3.54
CA SER A 278 11.77 -9.51 -2.95
C SER A 278 11.94 -8.10 -3.50
N LEU A 279 12.33 -7.21 -2.60
CA LEU A 279 12.88 -5.89 -2.88
C LEU A 279 14.32 -5.89 -2.40
N THR A 280 15.27 -5.75 -3.32
CA THR A 280 16.70 -5.73 -3.00
C THR A 280 17.29 -4.38 -3.36
N VAL A 281 18.06 -3.80 -2.46
CA VAL A 281 18.86 -2.59 -2.68
C VAL A 281 20.33 -2.94 -2.56
N GLU A 282 21.08 -2.72 -3.63
CA GLU A 282 22.53 -2.91 -3.71
C GLU A 282 23.20 -1.54 -3.64
N GLY A 283 24.19 -1.38 -2.80
CA GLY A 283 25.00 -0.18 -2.64
C GLY A 283 26.49 -0.41 -2.88
N THR A 284 27.33 0.60 -2.57
CA THR A 284 28.79 0.51 -2.74
C THR A 284 29.47 -0.41 -1.73
N ASP A 285 28.86 -0.60 -0.55
CA ASP A 285 29.48 -1.26 0.59
C ASP A 285 28.72 -2.52 1.06
N GLY A 286 27.59 -2.84 0.43
CA GLY A 286 26.80 -4.03 0.75
C GLY A 286 25.45 -4.03 0.06
N ALA A 287 24.60 -4.98 0.43
CA ALA A 287 23.24 -5.11 -0.08
C ALA A 287 22.27 -5.52 1.02
N LEU A 288 21.01 -5.08 0.89
CA LEU A 288 19.91 -5.48 1.75
C LEU A 288 18.74 -5.98 0.88
N ALA A 289 18.06 -7.05 1.32
CA ALA A 289 16.88 -7.55 0.65
C ALA A 289 15.75 -7.83 1.64
N LEU A 290 14.59 -7.25 1.37
CA LEU A 290 13.34 -7.64 2.02
C LEU A 290 12.71 -8.77 1.21
N ARG A 291 12.50 -9.94 1.83
CA ARG A 291 11.93 -11.15 1.20
C ARG A 291 10.68 -11.61 1.93
N ALA A 292 9.78 -12.23 1.21
CA ALA A 292 8.56 -12.83 1.78
C ALA A 292 7.80 -11.85 2.70
N TRP A 293 7.76 -10.57 2.32
CA TRP A 293 7.08 -9.45 2.98
C TRP A 293 7.74 -8.91 4.25
N HIS A 294 8.44 -9.73 5.03
CA HIS A 294 8.88 -9.37 6.38
C HIS A 294 10.31 -9.79 6.72
N ARG A 295 10.93 -10.66 5.91
CA ARG A 295 12.27 -11.15 6.19
C ARG A 295 13.32 -10.23 5.58
N LEU A 296 14.02 -9.46 6.42
CA LEU A 296 15.15 -8.62 5.99
C LEU A 296 16.45 -9.40 6.12
N VAL A 297 17.25 -9.40 5.06
CA VAL A 297 18.57 -10.03 5.01
C VAL A 297 19.62 -9.05 4.51
N ALA A 298 20.83 -9.14 5.07
CA ALA A 298 22.03 -8.48 4.54
C ALA A 298 22.83 -9.45 3.68
N ASP A 299 23.53 -8.91 2.68
CA ASP A 299 24.41 -9.63 1.75
C ASP A 299 23.70 -10.83 1.08
N PRO A 300 22.52 -10.60 0.42
CA PRO A 300 21.67 -11.65 -0.08
C PRO A 300 22.37 -12.50 -1.16
N GLY A 301 22.32 -13.83 -0.98
CA GLY A 301 22.87 -14.80 -1.95
C GLY A 301 24.38 -15.00 -1.88
N GLU A 302 25.08 -14.40 -0.94
CA GLU A 302 26.51 -14.59 -0.68
C GLU A 302 26.73 -15.60 0.46
N ASP A 303 27.97 -16.14 0.57
CA ASP A 303 28.37 -17.06 1.65
C ASP A 303 28.26 -16.43 3.06
N GLY A 304 27.96 -15.13 3.14
CA GLY A 304 27.81 -14.34 4.36
C GLY A 304 26.40 -13.85 4.63
N GLU A 305 25.39 -14.33 3.90
CA GLU A 305 23.99 -13.89 4.10
C GLU A 305 23.57 -13.95 5.58
N ARG A 306 23.06 -12.85 6.10
CA ARG A 306 22.64 -12.71 7.49
C ARG A 306 21.18 -12.26 7.57
N VAL A 307 20.36 -13.00 8.28
CA VAL A 307 19.00 -12.57 8.63
C VAL A 307 19.09 -11.49 9.69
N LEU A 308 18.50 -10.34 9.44
CA LEU A 308 18.44 -9.20 10.35
C LEU A 308 17.13 -9.23 11.14
N THR A 309 16.02 -9.44 10.47
CA THR A 309 14.71 -9.63 11.11
C THR A 309 13.81 -10.58 10.31
N GLU A 310 12.90 -11.26 10.99
CA GLU A 310 11.82 -12.08 10.42
C GLU A 310 10.45 -11.72 11.05
N ASP A 311 10.38 -10.57 11.73
CA ASP A 311 9.15 -10.11 12.36
C ASP A 311 8.16 -9.59 11.28
N ALA A 312 6.96 -10.20 11.24
CA ALA A 312 5.91 -9.78 10.34
C ALA A 312 5.16 -8.53 10.86
N GLY A 313 5.17 -8.30 12.16
CA GLY A 313 4.44 -7.24 12.84
C GLY A 313 2.91 -7.43 12.79
N GLU A 314 2.22 -6.51 13.43
CA GLU A 314 0.75 -6.39 13.42
C GLU A 314 0.36 -5.17 12.57
N THR A 315 0.59 -5.27 11.26
CA THR A 315 0.51 -4.14 10.34
C THR A 315 -0.89 -3.54 10.22
N GLU A 316 -1.94 -4.36 10.31
CA GLU A 316 -3.33 -3.92 10.30
C GLU A 316 -3.67 -3.12 11.58
N LEU A 317 -3.24 -3.59 12.73
CA LEU A 317 -3.44 -2.88 14.01
C LEU A 317 -2.66 -1.57 14.03
N ALA A 318 -1.42 -1.56 13.52
CA ALA A 318 -0.60 -0.36 13.42
C ALA A 318 -1.21 0.69 12.47
N LEU A 319 -1.81 0.27 11.35
CA LEU A 319 -2.59 1.17 10.49
C LEU A 319 -3.75 1.80 11.24
N ILE A 320 -4.54 1.00 11.99
CA ILE A 320 -5.70 1.49 12.72
C ILE A 320 -5.27 2.46 13.82
N ASP A 321 -4.21 2.15 14.57
CA ASP A 321 -3.66 3.03 15.59
C ASP A 321 -3.20 4.39 15.00
N ALA A 322 -2.48 4.36 13.88
CA ALA A 322 -2.07 5.56 13.16
C ALA A 322 -3.28 6.36 12.67
N PHE A 323 -4.31 5.69 12.14
CA PHE A 323 -5.51 6.35 11.65
C PHE A 323 -6.31 7.03 12.80
N VAL A 324 -6.53 6.31 13.87
CA VAL A 324 -7.22 6.83 15.06
C VAL A 324 -6.41 7.97 15.70
N THR A 325 -5.06 7.87 15.70
CA THR A 325 -4.19 8.96 16.17
C THR A 325 -4.39 10.23 15.32
N ALA A 326 -4.48 10.10 14.00
CA ALA A 326 -4.77 11.23 13.11
C ALA A 326 -6.16 11.82 13.35
N LEU A 327 -7.19 10.98 13.59
CA LEU A 327 -8.54 11.45 13.93
C LEU A 327 -8.58 12.25 15.23
N ASP A 328 -7.77 11.90 16.21
CA ASP A 328 -7.69 12.58 17.50
C ASP A 328 -6.78 13.83 17.45
N GLY A 329 -6.31 14.22 16.25
CA GLY A 329 -5.51 15.42 15.99
C GLY A 329 -4.01 15.23 16.24
N GLY A 330 -3.54 13.97 16.34
CA GLY A 330 -2.13 13.63 16.41
C GLY A 330 -1.50 13.47 15.03
N ASP A 331 -0.20 13.18 15.00
CA ASP A 331 0.56 12.90 13.78
C ASP A 331 0.50 11.39 13.47
N GLY A 332 -0.51 10.99 12.68
CA GLY A 332 -0.66 9.62 12.20
C GLY A 332 0.10 9.42 10.89
N ASP A 333 1.06 8.50 10.88
CA ASP A 333 1.83 8.16 9.66
C ASP A 333 0.96 7.33 8.68
N LEU A 334 0.19 8.01 7.83
CA LEU A 334 -0.79 7.41 6.93
C LEU A 334 -0.31 7.45 5.47
N VAL A 335 -0.58 6.40 4.72
CA VAL A 335 -0.40 6.42 3.26
C VAL A 335 -1.57 7.18 2.64
N SER A 336 -1.29 8.33 2.04
CA SER A 336 -2.29 9.17 1.38
C SER A 336 -2.78 8.55 0.07
N PHE A 337 -3.95 8.99 -0.39
CA PHE A 337 -4.48 8.65 -1.71
C PHE A 337 -3.53 9.11 -2.85
N GLY A 338 -2.80 10.23 -2.66
CA GLY A 338 -1.81 10.70 -3.61
C GLY A 338 -0.62 9.75 -3.77
N GLU A 339 -0.07 9.24 -2.66
CA GLU A 339 1.01 8.24 -2.67
C GLU A 339 0.58 6.95 -3.39
N ALA A 340 -0.61 6.45 -3.06
CA ALA A 340 -1.15 5.26 -3.71
C ALA A 340 -1.47 5.48 -5.20
N THR A 341 -1.88 6.69 -5.58
CA THR A 341 -2.10 7.05 -6.99
C THR A 341 -0.79 7.05 -7.78
N ARG A 342 0.33 7.48 -7.18
CA ARG A 342 1.65 7.38 -7.82
C ARG A 342 2.07 5.93 -8.04
N VAL A 343 1.81 5.04 -7.06
CA VAL A 343 2.03 3.59 -7.24
C VAL A 343 1.21 3.06 -8.41
N GLN A 344 -0.09 3.41 -8.46
CA GLN A 344 -0.97 2.98 -9.53
C GLN A 344 -0.52 3.50 -10.91
N ALA A 345 0.01 4.72 -10.99
CA ALA A 345 0.53 5.27 -12.24
C ALA A 345 1.72 4.44 -12.79
N VAL A 346 2.64 4.02 -11.92
CA VAL A 346 3.74 3.12 -12.30
C VAL A 346 3.24 1.76 -12.77
N VAL A 347 2.25 1.20 -12.09
CA VAL A 347 1.62 -0.08 -12.48
C VAL A 347 0.94 0.05 -13.85
N ASP A 348 0.20 1.14 -14.09
CA ASP A 348 -0.48 1.40 -15.36
C ASP A 348 0.53 1.58 -16.51
N GLU A 349 1.64 2.30 -16.27
CA GLU A 349 2.73 2.48 -17.23
C GLU A 349 3.37 1.13 -17.61
N ILE A 350 3.67 0.27 -16.63
CA ILE A 350 4.19 -1.08 -16.88
C ILE A 350 3.20 -1.89 -17.72
N LEU A 351 1.91 -1.86 -17.40
CA LEU A 351 0.88 -2.66 -18.06
C LEU A 351 0.41 -2.08 -19.40
N GLY A 352 0.88 -0.89 -19.77
CA GLY A 352 0.45 -0.19 -20.98
C GLY A 352 -1.03 0.18 -20.95
N VAL A 353 -1.53 0.64 -19.81
CA VAL A 353 -2.90 1.15 -19.66
C VAL A 353 -2.95 2.58 -20.19
N ASP A 354 -3.78 2.83 -21.21
CA ASP A 354 -3.91 4.13 -21.84
C ASP A 354 -4.42 5.20 -20.85
N GLY A 355 -3.76 6.36 -20.84
CA GLY A 355 -4.19 7.52 -20.05
C GLY A 355 -3.30 7.90 -18.85
N VAL A 356 -2.07 7.38 -18.82
CA VAL A 356 -1.03 7.84 -17.87
C VAL A 356 -0.36 9.13 -18.36
#